data_5169a8523b545a3fd99e28ce1c027f8d
#
_entry.id   5169a8523b545a3fd99e28ce1c027f8d
#
_cell.length_a   1.000
_cell.length_b   1.000
_cell.length_c   1.000
_cell.angle_alpha   90.00
_cell.angle_beta   90.00
_cell.angle_gamma   90.00
#
_symmetry.space_group_name_H-M   'P 1'
#
loop_
_entity.id
_entity.type
_entity.pdbx_description
1 polymer ?
#
loop_
_entity_poly.entity_id
_entity_poly.type
_entity_poly.pdbx_seq_one_letter_code
_entity_poly.pdbx_strand_id
1 'polypeptide(L)'
;NEFIIDNYSIERLIEQIPYYYDEPFADSSQIPSMLISSELKKKVSVALTGDGGDEVFGGYSRYVWGDKISKICSILPLNTRNFLSKTLLGFSSESLNKINELVSHSLVPPQFGDRLKKVSKILNSRSNYEIYLKLITQMEENVLIKTSSKNKNKDSFNLFENNHITHAMQIMDMKNYLPGDILVKIDRASMAYGLELRSPLLDYRLVEFCFKNL
;
A
#
# COMPACT_ATOMS: atom_id res chain seq x y z
N ASN A 1 -20.06 -10.35 18.57
CA ASN A 1 -20.57 -9.03 18.94
C ASN A 1 -20.43 -8.10 17.73
N GLU A 2 -21.52 -7.46 17.36
CA GLU A 2 -21.57 -6.44 16.33
C GLU A 2 -21.44 -5.07 16.98
N PHE A 3 -20.68 -4.17 16.34
CA PHE A 3 -20.52 -2.80 16.77
C PHE A 3 -20.74 -1.87 15.58
N ILE A 4 -21.72 -0.98 15.70
CA ILE A 4 -22.09 -0.01 14.66
C ILE A 4 -21.44 1.33 15.01
N ILE A 5 -20.67 1.86 14.06
CA ILE A 5 -19.98 3.15 14.17
C ILE A 5 -20.94 4.24 13.67
N ASP A 6 -21.16 5.27 14.46
CA ASP A 6 -21.91 6.46 14.07
C ASP A 6 -20.99 7.63 13.66
N ASN A 7 -21.54 8.58 12.92
CA ASN A 7 -20.79 9.74 12.45
C ASN A 7 -20.28 10.65 13.59
N TYR A 8 -21.03 10.77 14.68
CA TYR A 8 -20.64 11.59 15.84
C TYR A 8 -19.39 11.05 16.54
N SER A 9 -19.28 9.73 16.64
CA SER A 9 -18.08 9.08 17.17
C SER A 9 -16.85 9.36 16.31
N ILE A 10 -17.01 9.43 14.99
CA ILE A 10 -15.93 9.74 14.04
C ILE A 10 -15.45 11.19 14.19
N GLU A 11 -16.36 12.15 14.20
CA GLU A 11 -16.02 13.59 14.35
C GLU A 11 -15.21 13.84 15.63
N ARG A 12 -15.67 13.30 16.75
CA ARG A 12 -14.99 13.43 18.04
C ARG A 12 -13.59 12.80 18.03
N LEU A 13 -13.40 11.70 17.31
CA LEU A 13 -12.09 11.05 17.19
C LEU A 13 -11.12 11.87 16.35
N ILE A 14 -11.57 12.49 15.26
CA ILE A 14 -10.73 13.33 14.40
C ILE A 14 -10.07 14.45 15.21
N GLU A 15 -10.79 15.06 16.16
CA GLU A 15 -10.24 16.07 17.05
C GLU A 15 -9.16 15.54 18.00
N GLN A 16 -9.19 14.25 18.31
CA GLN A 16 -8.23 13.59 19.23
C GLN A 16 -6.98 13.05 18.52
N ILE A 17 -7.04 12.81 17.21
CA ILE A 17 -5.92 12.25 16.41
C ILE A 17 -4.60 13.00 16.66
N PRO A 18 -4.54 14.35 16.56
CA PRO A 18 -3.28 15.08 16.76
C PRO A 18 -2.64 14.85 18.13
N TYR A 19 -3.45 14.59 19.15
CA TYR A 19 -2.96 14.32 20.49
C TYR A 19 -2.29 12.95 20.63
N TYR A 20 -2.87 11.91 19.97
CA TYR A 20 -2.35 10.54 20.09
C TYR A 20 -1.23 10.23 19.11
N TYR A 21 -1.21 10.90 17.96
CA TYR A 21 -0.21 10.62 16.91
C TYR A 21 0.98 11.58 16.93
N ASP A 22 0.90 12.72 17.62
CA ASP A 22 1.92 13.78 17.74
C ASP A 22 2.32 14.47 16.43
N GLU A 23 2.08 13.84 15.29
CA GLU A 23 2.39 14.33 13.96
C GLU A 23 1.26 13.99 12.96
N PRO A 24 1.18 14.69 11.81
CA PRO A 24 0.23 14.34 10.76
C PRO A 24 0.46 12.91 10.26
N PHE A 25 -0.56 12.06 10.39
CA PHE A 25 -0.54 10.67 9.97
C PHE A 25 -1.61 10.42 8.89
N ALA A 26 -1.18 9.96 7.70
CA ALA A 26 -2.04 9.99 6.51
C ALA A 26 -2.92 8.74 6.30
N ASP A 27 -2.74 7.65 7.05
CA ASP A 27 -3.55 6.45 6.91
C ASP A 27 -4.93 6.64 7.55
N SER A 28 -5.96 6.72 6.72
CA SER A 28 -7.36 6.91 7.17
C SER A 28 -7.89 5.76 8.03
N SER A 29 -7.27 4.57 7.98
CA SER A 29 -7.67 3.43 8.80
C SER A 29 -7.31 3.58 10.28
N GLN A 30 -6.58 4.63 10.67
CA GLN A 30 -6.38 5.01 12.07
C GLN A 30 -7.71 5.22 12.80
N ILE A 31 -8.72 5.81 12.16
CA ILE A 31 -10.04 6.08 12.76
C ILE A 31 -10.75 4.78 13.16
N PRO A 32 -11.01 3.83 12.24
CA PRO A 32 -11.61 2.55 12.63
C PRO A 32 -10.73 1.76 13.62
N SER A 33 -9.41 1.84 13.55
CA SER A 33 -8.52 1.19 14.51
C SER A 33 -8.69 1.74 15.92
N MET A 34 -8.82 3.05 16.09
CA MET A 34 -9.09 3.69 17.37
C MET A 34 -10.47 3.29 17.93
N LEU A 35 -11.51 3.27 17.10
CA LEU A 35 -12.87 2.88 17.51
C LEU A 35 -12.91 1.43 17.99
N ILE A 36 -12.32 0.51 17.22
CA ILE A 36 -12.24 -0.90 17.59
C ILE A 36 -11.46 -1.07 18.88
N SER A 37 -10.34 -0.36 19.05
CA SER A 37 -9.51 -0.43 20.26
C SER A 37 -10.27 0.05 21.49
N SER A 38 -11.04 1.14 21.39
CA SER A 38 -11.87 1.65 22.49
C SER A 38 -12.92 0.65 22.93
N GLU A 39 -13.57 -0.05 21.99
CA GLU A 39 -14.58 -1.06 22.30
C GLU A 39 -13.99 -2.36 22.85
N LEU A 40 -12.88 -2.82 22.29
CA LEU A 40 -12.20 -4.02 22.77
C LEU A 40 -11.66 -3.85 24.18
N LYS A 41 -11.11 -2.67 24.50
CA LYS A 41 -10.60 -2.38 25.85
C LYS A 41 -11.62 -2.54 26.94
N LYS A 42 -12.90 -2.31 26.67
CA LYS A 42 -13.99 -2.54 27.64
C LYS A 42 -14.14 -4.01 28.04
N LYS A 43 -13.57 -4.93 27.25
CA LYS A 43 -13.76 -6.38 27.41
C LYS A 43 -12.48 -7.14 27.68
N VAL A 44 -11.34 -6.66 27.11
CA VAL A 44 -10.05 -7.34 27.20
C VAL A 44 -8.92 -6.35 27.40
N SER A 45 -7.81 -6.81 27.96
CA SER A 45 -6.58 -6.01 28.12
C SER A 45 -5.58 -6.27 27.00
N VAL A 46 -5.68 -7.42 26.33
CA VAL A 46 -4.78 -7.85 25.23
C VAL A 46 -5.65 -8.40 24.11
N ALA A 47 -5.31 -8.07 22.86
CA ALA A 47 -5.93 -8.63 21.66
C ALA A 47 -4.87 -9.10 20.66
N LEU A 48 -5.23 -10.09 19.84
CA LEU A 48 -4.38 -10.54 18.73
C LEU A 48 -4.80 -9.86 17.44
N THR A 49 -3.83 -9.50 16.61
CA THR A 49 -4.05 -8.88 15.29
C THR A 49 -3.46 -9.72 14.17
N GLY A 50 -3.94 -9.49 12.95
CA GLY A 50 -3.41 -10.10 11.72
C GLY A 50 -2.31 -9.31 11.03
N ASP A 51 -1.80 -8.25 11.66
CA ASP A 51 -0.80 -7.37 11.06
C ASP A 51 0.49 -8.13 10.74
N GLY A 52 1.12 -7.76 9.61
CA GLY A 52 2.26 -8.45 9.05
C GLY A 52 1.89 -9.62 8.11
N GLY A 53 0.63 -10.05 8.10
CA GLY A 53 0.18 -11.15 7.24
C GLY A 53 0.34 -10.85 5.75
N ASP A 54 -0.02 -9.66 5.32
CA ASP A 54 0.09 -9.25 3.92
C ASP A 54 1.55 -9.19 3.45
N GLU A 55 2.45 -8.70 4.30
CA GLU A 55 3.88 -8.63 4.01
C GLU A 55 4.50 -10.03 3.96
N VAL A 56 4.16 -10.89 4.90
CA VAL A 56 4.74 -12.23 5.01
C VAL A 56 4.22 -13.17 3.92
N PHE A 57 2.91 -13.14 3.62
CA PHE A 57 2.25 -14.06 2.69
C PHE A 57 1.94 -13.45 1.32
N GLY A 58 2.35 -12.21 1.06
CA GLY A 58 2.16 -11.57 -0.24
C GLY A 58 0.71 -11.18 -0.54
N GLY A 59 -0.08 -10.79 0.48
CA GLY A 59 -1.51 -10.51 0.36
C GLY A 59 -1.88 -9.22 -0.39
N TYR A 60 -0.97 -8.25 -0.49
CA TYR A 60 -1.27 -6.99 -1.15
C TYR A 60 -1.48 -7.11 -2.66
N SER A 61 -2.54 -6.50 -3.16
CA SER A 61 -2.81 -6.44 -4.60
C SER A 61 -1.68 -5.81 -5.41
N ARG A 62 -0.88 -4.91 -4.80
CA ARG A 62 0.30 -4.31 -5.44
C ARG A 62 1.36 -5.34 -5.82
N TYR A 63 1.49 -6.46 -5.12
CA TYR A 63 2.43 -7.53 -5.45
C TYR A 63 2.01 -8.24 -6.75
N VAL A 64 0.74 -8.56 -6.87
CA VAL A 64 0.17 -9.17 -8.10
C VAL A 64 0.32 -8.21 -9.29
N TRP A 65 0.02 -6.93 -9.11
CA TRP A 65 0.17 -5.93 -10.18
C TRP A 65 1.63 -5.67 -10.52
N GLY A 66 2.51 -5.61 -9.53
CA GLY A 66 3.96 -5.45 -9.73
C GLY A 66 4.53 -6.57 -10.60
N ASP A 67 4.20 -7.83 -10.31
CA ASP A 67 4.62 -8.98 -11.11
C ASP A 67 4.11 -8.91 -12.56
N LYS A 68 2.81 -8.63 -12.75
CA LYS A 68 2.22 -8.49 -14.10
C LYS A 68 2.88 -7.37 -14.90
N ILE A 69 3.08 -6.21 -14.29
CA ILE A 69 3.71 -5.06 -14.95
C ILE A 69 5.17 -5.33 -15.26
N SER A 70 5.91 -5.96 -14.35
CA SER A 70 7.29 -6.37 -14.56
C SER A 70 7.42 -7.30 -15.77
N LYS A 71 6.57 -8.31 -15.89
CA LYS A 71 6.49 -9.21 -17.05
C LYS A 71 6.21 -8.46 -18.36
N ILE A 72 5.29 -7.53 -18.37
CA ILE A 72 5.03 -6.68 -19.54
C ILE A 72 6.27 -5.84 -19.88
N CYS A 73 6.90 -5.26 -18.87
CA CYS A 73 8.09 -4.43 -19.04
C CYS A 73 9.31 -5.21 -19.53
N SER A 74 9.41 -6.51 -19.23
CA SER A 74 10.49 -7.36 -19.76
C SER A 74 10.32 -7.74 -21.23
N ILE A 75 9.07 -7.82 -21.71
CA ILE A 75 8.76 -8.21 -23.10
C ILE A 75 8.78 -6.99 -24.04
N LEU A 76 8.23 -5.85 -23.59
CA LEU A 76 8.05 -4.68 -24.44
C LEU A 76 9.24 -3.71 -24.32
N PRO A 77 9.85 -3.29 -25.44
CA PRO A 77 10.90 -2.26 -25.45
C PRO A 77 10.40 -0.93 -24.84
N LEU A 78 11.31 -0.20 -24.19
CA LEU A 78 10.99 1.06 -23.50
C LEU A 78 10.28 2.09 -24.42
N ASN A 79 10.70 2.19 -25.68
CA ASN A 79 10.10 3.13 -26.63
C ASN A 79 8.63 2.80 -26.90
N THR A 80 8.29 1.53 -27.05
CA THR A 80 6.90 1.05 -27.23
C THR A 80 6.07 1.35 -25.98
N ARG A 81 6.61 1.07 -24.79
CA ARG A 81 5.95 1.36 -23.52
C ARG A 81 5.70 2.85 -23.31
N ASN A 82 6.68 3.70 -23.66
CA ASN A 82 6.54 5.14 -23.59
C ASN A 82 5.48 5.67 -24.56
N PHE A 83 5.38 5.10 -25.76
CA PHE A 83 4.34 5.44 -26.72
C PHE A 83 2.95 5.06 -26.17
N LEU A 84 2.78 3.83 -25.71
CA LEU A 84 1.54 3.35 -25.11
C LEU A 84 1.14 4.21 -23.89
N SER A 85 2.08 4.51 -23.01
CA SER A 85 1.86 5.34 -21.83
C SER A 85 1.33 6.74 -22.22
N LYS A 86 1.99 7.41 -23.17
CA LYS A 86 1.57 8.73 -23.67
C LYS A 86 0.18 8.70 -24.29
N THR A 87 -0.09 7.69 -25.11
CA THR A 87 -1.41 7.53 -25.76
C THR A 87 -2.51 7.34 -24.72
N LEU A 88 -2.32 6.44 -23.76
CA LEU A 88 -3.31 6.18 -22.69
C LEU A 88 -3.53 7.39 -21.78
N LEU A 89 -2.47 8.14 -21.45
CA LEU A 89 -2.57 9.37 -20.66
C LEU A 89 -3.25 10.51 -21.41
N GLY A 90 -3.26 10.49 -22.75
CA GLY A 90 -3.96 11.48 -23.58
C GLY A 90 -5.48 11.36 -23.54
N PHE A 91 -6.04 10.21 -23.12
CA PHE A 91 -7.47 10.03 -22.94
C PHE A 91 -7.94 10.49 -21.55
N SER A 92 -9.15 11.06 -21.47
CA SER A 92 -9.75 11.36 -20.15
C SER A 92 -10.17 10.04 -19.46
N SER A 93 -10.19 10.04 -18.10
CA SER A 93 -10.69 8.87 -17.34
C SER A 93 -12.13 8.54 -17.71
N GLU A 94 -12.95 9.56 -17.97
CA GLU A 94 -14.35 9.41 -18.40
C GLU A 94 -14.46 8.74 -19.76
N SER A 95 -13.63 9.11 -20.73
CA SER A 95 -13.61 8.47 -22.05
C SER A 95 -13.21 6.99 -21.95
N LEU A 96 -12.24 6.67 -21.11
CA LEU A 96 -11.81 5.29 -20.87
C LEU A 96 -12.89 4.48 -20.14
N ASN A 97 -13.64 5.08 -19.22
CA ASN A 97 -14.77 4.42 -18.55
C ASN A 97 -15.92 4.16 -19.53
N LYS A 98 -16.23 5.09 -20.44
CA LYS A 98 -17.26 4.87 -21.49
C LYS A 98 -16.90 3.75 -22.45
N ILE A 99 -15.63 3.63 -22.87
CA ILE A 99 -15.15 2.51 -23.69
C ILE A 99 -15.36 1.18 -22.94
N ASN A 100 -15.15 1.18 -21.64
CA ASN A 100 -15.36 0.02 -20.79
C ASN A 100 -16.84 -0.41 -20.73
N GLU A 101 -17.76 0.52 -20.60
CA GLU A 101 -19.21 0.25 -20.61
C GLU A 101 -19.68 -0.39 -21.92
N LEU A 102 -19.01 -0.06 -23.04
CA LEU A 102 -19.33 -0.62 -24.37
C LEU A 102 -18.78 -2.05 -24.56
N VAL A 103 -17.72 -2.44 -23.87
CA VAL A 103 -17.02 -3.71 -24.13
C VAL A 103 -17.51 -4.85 -23.24
N SER A 104 -17.85 -4.64 -21.99
CA SER A 104 -18.47 -5.69 -21.13
C SER A 104 -18.84 -5.17 -19.73
N HIS A 105 -20.10 -5.31 -19.37
CA HIS A 105 -20.61 -4.96 -18.02
C HIS A 105 -20.11 -5.88 -16.87
N SER A 106 -19.51 -7.03 -17.16
CA SER A 106 -19.25 -8.05 -16.12
C SER A 106 -17.78 -8.34 -15.80
N LEU A 107 -16.83 -7.85 -16.59
CA LEU A 107 -15.42 -8.26 -16.48
C LEU A 107 -14.46 -7.15 -16.00
N VAL A 108 -14.92 -5.92 -15.85
CA VAL A 108 -14.03 -4.80 -15.60
C VAL A 108 -14.36 -4.12 -14.26
N PRO A 109 -13.36 -3.94 -13.41
CA PRO A 109 -13.56 -3.36 -12.09
C PRO A 109 -13.98 -1.89 -12.15
N PRO A 110 -14.69 -1.36 -11.14
CA PRO A 110 -15.03 0.06 -11.04
C PRO A 110 -13.77 0.93 -11.10
N GLN A 111 -13.90 2.15 -11.65
CA GLN A 111 -12.78 3.10 -11.84
C GLN A 111 -11.68 2.59 -12.80
N PHE A 112 -12.07 1.87 -13.85
CA PHE A 112 -11.14 1.31 -14.83
C PHE A 112 -10.22 2.36 -15.45
N GLY A 113 -10.75 3.53 -15.83
CA GLY A 113 -9.97 4.61 -16.43
C GLY A 113 -8.84 5.13 -15.53
N ASP A 114 -9.10 5.28 -14.24
CA ASP A 114 -8.07 5.72 -13.28
C ASP A 114 -7.02 4.66 -13.02
N ARG A 115 -7.44 3.39 -12.93
CA ARG A 115 -6.51 2.25 -12.83
C ARG A 115 -5.63 2.14 -14.06
N LEU A 116 -6.19 2.30 -15.26
CA LEU A 116 -5.45 2.26 -16.50
C LEU A 116 -4.44 3.41 -16.60
N LYS A 117 -4.82 4.62 -16.17
CA LYS A 117 -3.88 5.74 -16.06
C LYS A 117 -2.75 5.49 -15.08
N LYS A 118 -3.04 4.89 -13.91
CA LYS A 118 -1.99 4.51 -12.96
C LYS A 118 -1.04 3.48 -13.59
N VAL A 119 -1.56 2.45 -14.23
CA VAL A 119 -0.73 1.46 -14.94
C VAL A 119 0.09 2.11 -16.05
N SER A 120 -0.48 3.02 -16.84
CA SER A 120 0.24 3.68 -17.93
C SER A 120 1.42 4.51 -17.44
N LYS A 121 1.30 5.19 -16.27
CA LYS A 121 2.44 5.89 -15.63
C LYS A 121 3.54 4.93 -15.20
N ILE A 122 3.18 3.71 -14.79
CA ILE A 122 4.13 2.70 -14.34
C ILE A 122 4.85 2.02 -15.52
N LEU A 123 4.19 1.86 -16.67
CA LEU A 123 4.73 1.18 -17.85
C LEU A 123 6.04 1.80 -18.38
N ASN A 124 6.30 3.08 -18.14
CA ASN A 124 7.55 3.74 -18.54
C ASN A 124 8.70 3.53 -17.53
N SER A 125 8.56 2.67 -16.56
CA SER A 125 9.60 2.34 -15.57
C SER A 125 10.76 1.59 -16.22
N ARG A 126 11.99 1.87 -15.76
CA ARG A 126 13.22 1.29 -16.27
C ARG A 126 13.74 0.11 -15.45
N SER A 127 13.22 -0.05 -14.22
CA SER A 127 13.61 -1.12 -13.31
C SER A 127 12.43 -1.57 -12.46
N ASN A 128 12.53 -2.77 -11.87
CA ASN A 128 11.55 -3.29 -10.92
C ASN A 128 11.44 -2.41 -9.67
N TYR A 129 12.54 -1.80 -9.23
CA TYR A 129 12.52 -0.84 -8.13
C TYR A 129 11.68 0.40 -8.46
N GLU A 130 11.79 0.91 -9.69
CA GLU A 130 10.96 2.05 -10.13
C GLU A 130 9.48 1.68 -10.24
N ILE A 131 9.15 0.45 -10.65
CA ILE A 131 7.78 -0.08 -10.63
C ILE A 131 7.23 -0.05 -9.21
N TYR A 132 7.98 -0.57 -8.24
CA TYR A 132 7.59 -0.58 -6.84
C TYR A 132 7.34 0.83 -6.30
N LEU A 133 8.28 1.77 -6.50
CA LEU A 133 8.11 3.15 -6.05
C LEU A 133 6.83 3.78 -6.61
N LYS A 134 6.55 3.62 -7.90
CA LYS A 134 5.33 4.15 -8.52
C LYS A 134 4.05 3.47 -8.03
N LEU A 135 4.11 2.21 -7.60
CA LEU A 135 2.96 1.51 -7.02
C LEU A 135 2.61 2.04 -5.62
N ILE A 136 3.61 2.38 -4.80
CA ILE A 136 3.41 2.87 -3.44
C ILE A 136 3.20 4.39 -3.37
N THR A 137 3.66 5.15 -4.39
CA THR A 137 3.51 6.62 -4.41
C THR A 137 2.05 7.01 -4.58
N GLN A 138 1.53 7.77 -3.64
CA GLN A 138 0.16 8.30 -3.66
C GLN A 138 0.11 9.72 -4.24
N MET A 139 1.15 10.53 -4.02
CA MET A 139 1.24 11.92 -4.49
C MET A 139 2.38 12.09 -5.50
N GLU A 140 2.19 12.95 -6.50
CA GLU A 140 3.24 13.26 -7.48
C GLU A 140 4.34 14.12 -6.82
N GLU A 141 5.61 13.79 -7.07
CA GLU A 141 6.79 14.45 -6.48
C GLU A 141 6.82 15.99 -6.65
N ASN A 142 6.08 16.52 -7.62
CA ASN A 142 6.06 17.95 -7.94
C ASN A 142 5.19 18.80 -7.01
N VAL A 143 4.45 18.18 -6.10
CA VAL A 143 3.40 18.87 -5.33
C VAL A 143 3.93 19.48 -4.03
N LEU A 144 4.96 18.91 -3.41
CA LEU A 144 5.32 19.31 -2.05
C LEU A 144 6.67 20.01 -1.88
N ILE A 145 7.77 19.43 -2.26
CA ILE A 145 9.11 20.06 -2.07
C ILE A 145 10.09 19.53 -3.10
N LYS A 146 10.87 20.41 -3.76
CA LYS A 146 12.04 20.03 -4.53
C LYS A 146 13.17 19.65 -3.57
N THR A 147 13.23 18.38 -3.17
CA THR A 147 14.42 17.89 -2.46
C THR A 147 15.51 17.55 -3.47
N SER A 148 16.70 18.12 -3.26
CA SER A 148 17.87 17.89 -4.12
C SER A 148 18.53 16.52 -3.90
N SER A 149 18.07 15.71 -2.96
CA SER A 149 18.68 14.42 -2.63
C SER A 149 18.12 13.30 -3.51
N LYS A 150 18.76 13.08 -4.66
CA LYS A 150 18.63 11.85 -5.44
C LYS A 150 19.50 10.73 -4.81
N ASN A 151 19.38 10.48 -3.52
CA ASN A 151 19.97 9.28 -2.94
C ASN A 151 19.16 8.08 -3.44
N LYS A 152 19.54 7.55 -4.61
CA LYS A 152 19.15 6.20 -5.01
C LYS A 152 19.77 5.27 -3.97
N ASN A 153 18.95 4.73 -3.11
CA ASN A 153 19.39 3.75 -2.13
C ASN A 153 19.88 2.52 -2.90
N LYS A 154 21.22 2.39 -3.04
CA LYS A 154 21.84 1.31 -3.83
C LYS A 154 21.42 -0.08 -3.34
N ASP A 155 21.24 -0.22 -2.04
CA ASP A 155 20.86 -1.51 -1.44
C ASP A 155 19.44 -1.92 -1.85
N SER A 156 18.52 -0.96 -1.88
CA SER A 156 17.16 -1.19 -2.38
C SER A 156 17.15 -1.55 -3.87
N PHE A 157 17.95 -0.87 -4.68
CA PHE A 157 18.07 -1.20 -6.11
C PHE A 157 18.62 -2.62 -6.31
N ASN A 158 19.72 -2.97 -5.65
CA ASN A 158 20.34 -4.29 -5.71
C ASN A 158 19.37 -5.40 -5.26
N LEU A 159 18.49 -5.12 -4.29
CA LEU A 159 17.48 -6.07 -3.85
C LEU A 159 16.55 -6.48 -4.99
N PHE A 160 16.09 -5.52 -5.81
CA PHE A 160 15.20 -5.76 -6.95
C PHE A 160 15.90 -6.39 -8.16
N GLU A 161 17.22 -6.20 -8.32
CA GLU A 161 17.99 -6.85 -9.39
C GLU A 161 18.27 -8.33 -9.10
N ASN A 162 18.42 -8.70 -7.82
CA ASN A 162 18.82 -10.04 -7.42
C ASN A 162 17.64 -10.94 -7.00
N ASN A 163 16.42 -10.41 -6.92
CA ASN A 163 15.25 -11.16 -6.46
C ASN A 163 14.07 -10.99 -7.40
N HIS A 164 13.15 -11.97 -7.35
CA HIS A 164 11.84 -11.79 -7.96
C HIS A 164 11.16 -10.55 -7.41
N ILE A 165 10.48 -9.78 -8.27
CA ILE A 165 9.90 -8.48 -7.89
C ILE A 165 8.97 -8.59 -6.66
N THR A 166 8.14 -9.61 -6.57
CA THR A 166 7.22 -9.81 -5.43
C THR A 166 7.99 -9.94 -4.13
N HIS A 167 9.04 -10.77 -4.12
CA HIS A 167 9.87 -11.00 -2.95
C HIS A 167 10.63 -9.73 -2.53
N ALA A 168 11.17 -9.00 -3.50
CA ALA A 168 11.82 -7.71 -3.24
C ALA A 168 10.83 -6.68 -2.65
N MET A 169 9.59 -6.64 -3.16
CA MET A 169 8.53 -5.77 -2.63
C MET A 169 8.15 -6.14 -1.19
N GLN A 170 7.99 -7.44 -0.86
CA GLN A 170 7.72 -7.91 0.49
C GLN A 170 8.82 -7.47 1.47
N ILE A 171 10.11 -7.67 1.10
CA ILE A 171 11.24 -7.25 1.92
C ILE A 171 11.25 -5.72 2.14
N MET A 172 10.95 -4.94 1.10
CA MET A 172 10.87 -3.48 1.21
C MET A 172 9.72 -3.03 2.10
N ASP A 173 8.56 -3.67 1.98
CA ASP A 173 7.41 -3.37 2.83
C ASP A 173 7.66 -3.76 4.29
N MET A 174 8.29 -4.91 4.55
CA MET A 174 8.73 -5.33 5.89
C MET A 174 9.71 -4.34 6.53
N LYS A 175 10.58 -3.70 5.73
CA LYS A 175 11.59 -2.76 6.22
C LYS A 175 11.08 -1.33 6.41
N ASN A 176 10.09 -0.91 5.64
CA ASN A 176 9.66 0.48 5.60
C ASN A 176 8.17 0.67 5.90
N TYR A 177 7.29 0.04 5.13
CA TYR A 177 5.84 0.24 5.23
C TYR A 177 5.28 -0.34 6.53
N LEU A 178 5.67 -1.57 6.87
CA LEU A 178 5.20 -2.22 8.09
C LEU A 178 5.61 -1.43 9.36
N PRO A 179 6.89 -1.11 9.60
CA PRO A 179 7.28 -0.37 10.80
C PRO A 179 6.91 1.12 10.75
N GLY A 180 6.84 1.74 9.57
CA GLY A 180 6.62 3.18 9.44
C GLY A 180 5.16 3.60 9.32
N ASP A 181 4.27 2.67 8.97
CA ASP A 181 2.84 2.93 8.79
C ASP A 181 1.99 1.97 9.64
N ILE A 182 1.97 0.69 9.31
CA ILE A 182 1.04 -0.29 9.91
C ILE A 182 1.22 -0.39 11.43
N LEU A 183 2.45 -0.64 11.89
CA LEU A 183 2.71 -0.85 13.33
C LEU A 183 2.58 0.46 14.12
N VAL A 184 2.99 1.59 13.57
CA VAL A 184 2.79 2.91 14.21
C VAL A 184 1.29 3.17 14.37
N LYS A 185 0.51 2.95 13.31
CA LYS A 185 -0.93 3.16 13.34
C LYS A 185 -1.62 2.36 14.43
N ILE A 186 -1.39 1.05 14.44
CA ILE A 186 -2.08 0.17 15.39
C ILE A 186 -1.61 0.38 16.83
N ASP A 187 -0.31 0.65 17.04
CA ASP A 187 0.24 0.95 18.36
C ASP A 187 -0.38 2.23 18.94
N ARG A 188 -0.35 3.33 18.19
CA ARG A 188 -0.94 4.60 18.61
C ARG A 188 -2.44 4.49 18.86
N ALA A 189 -3.18 3.83 17.94
CA ALA A 189 -4.62 3.64 18.07
C ALA A 189 -4.99 2.80 19.29
N SER A 190 -4.28 1.74 19.59
CA SER A 190 -4.59 0.84 20.70
C SER A 190 -4.12 1.41 22.04
N MET A 191 -2.92 2.00 22.07
CA MET A 191 -2.37 2.57 23.28
C MET A 191 -3.11 3.84 23.74
N ALA A 192 -3.79 4.56 22.83
CA ALA A 192 -4.72 5.63 23.20
C ALA A 192 -5.77 5.18 24.23
N TYR A 193 -6.10 3.91 24.25
CA TYR A 193 -7.06 3.28 25.18
C TYR A 193 -6.39 2.30 26.16
N GLY A 194 -5.08 2.13 26.11
CA GLY A 194 -4.35 1.19 26.95
C GLY A 194 -4.62 -0.29 26.61
N LEU A 195 -4.97 -0.59 25.34
CA LEU A 195 -5.14 -1.95 24.83
C LEU A 195 -3.80 -2.44 24.26
N GLU A 196 -3.30 -3.56 24.77
CA GLU A 196 -2.12 -4.22 24.20
C GLU A 196 -2.52 -5.04 22.97
N LEU A 197 -1.85 -4.80 21.83
CA LEU A 197 -1.99 -5.60 20.62
C LEU A 197 -0.76 -6.48 20.41
N ARG A 198 -0.98 -7.72 19.99
CA ARG A 198 0.06 -8.68 19.64
C ARG A 198 -0.18 -9.20 18.24
N SER A 199 0.88 -9.21 17.41
CA SER A 199 0.85 -9.66 16.02
C SER A 199 1.61 -10.98 15.86
N PRO A 200 0.97 -12.15 16.05
CA PRO A 200 1.62 -13.46 15.99
C PRO A 200 2.27 -13.75 14.62
N LEU A 201 1.76 -13.16 13.55
CA LEU A 201 2.30 -13.33 12.20
C LEU A 201 3.68 -12.66 12.01
N LEU A 202 4.09 -11.81 12.95
CA LEU A 202 5.42 -11.19 12.99
C LEU A 202 6.42 -11.96 13.87
N ASP A 203 6.07 -13.15 14.36
CA ASP A 203 7.06 -14.01 15.01
C ASP A 203 8.21 -14.30 14.03
N TYR A 204 9.44 -13.96 14.44
CA TYR A 204 10.61 -14.04 13.55
C TYR A 204 10.81 -15.45 12.97
N ARG A 205 10.44 -16.52 13.71
CA ARG A 205 10.53 -17.92 13.26
C ARG A 205 9.57 -18.18 12.09
N LEU A 206 8.36 -17.61 12.17
CA LEU A 206 7.38 -17.71 11.09
C LEU A 206 7.85 -16.89 9.87
N VAL A 207 8.30 -15.68 10.08
CA VAL A 207 8.83 -14.82 9.02
C VAL A 207 10.00 -15.50 8.30
N GLU A 208 11.00 -16.00 9.04
CA GLU A 208 12.12 -16.73 8.45
C GLU A 208 11.68 -17.98 7.68
N PHE A 209 10.75 -18.74 8.23
CA PHE A 209 10.20 -19.92 7.56
C PHE A 209 9.56 -19.56 6.23
N CYS A 210 8.71 -18.54 6.20
CA CYS A 210 8.02 -18.09 4.99
C CYS A 210 9.01 -17.59 3.94
N PHE A 211 9.95 -16.73 4.31
CA PHE A 211 10.94 -16.20 3.37
C PHE A 211 11.95 -17.22 2.85
N LYS A 212 12.11 -18.35 3.52
CA LYS A 212 12.95 -19.48 3.05
C LYS A 212 12.21 -20.46 2.16
N ASN A 213 10.87 -20.58 2.29
CA ASN A 213 10.11 -21.68 1.68
C ASN A 213 9.00 -21.22 0.71
N LEU A 214 8.64 -19.94 0.69
CA LEU A 214 7.69 -19.35 -0.22
C LEU A 214 8.38 -18.42 -1.24
#